data_45de8dc86b3688300e99ef1e956bfd8a
#
_entry.id   45de8dc86b3688300e99ef1e956bfd8a
#
_cell.length_a   1.000
_cell.length_b   1.000
_cell.length_c   1.000
_cell.angle_alpha   90.00
_cell.angle_beta   90.00
_cell.angle_gamma   90.00
#
_symmetry.space_group_name_H-M   'P 1'
#
loop_
_entity.id
_entity.type
_entity.pdbx_description
1 polymer ?
#
loop_
_entity_poly.entity_id
_entity_poly.type
_entity_poly.pdbx_seq_one_letter_code
_entity_poly.pdbx_strand_id
1 'polypeptide(L)'
;NSEAALFGISELLVNGVEHGNLGLSYEEKSQLALNNCWKSEVDRRSAHPDNLGKRVRLSFRRESHQITLRIADEGRGFAWRNYLELDPRRASEPNGRGIALSRMLSFSSIHYEGCGNFAVATIAPLNCQ
;
A
#
# COMPACT_ATOMS: atom_id res chain seq x y z
N ASN A 1 -17.95 -6.27 0.92
CA ASN A 1 -17.34 -7.58 0.74
C ASN A 1 -16.02 -7.65 1.49
N SER A 2 -15.89 -8.61 2.42
CA SER A 2 -14.70 -8.75 3.27
C SER A 2 -13.44 -9.11 2.47
N GLU A 3 -13.56 -9.87 1.40
CA GLU A 3 -12.44 -10.22 0.54
C GLU A 3 -11.88 -8.99 -0.18
N ALA A 4 -12.75 -8.12 -0.68
CA ALA A 4 -12.33 -6.88 -1.31
C ALA A 4 -11.64 -5.95 -0.30
N ALA A 5 -12.17 -5.85 0.92
CA ALA A 5 -11.55 -5.07 1.98
C ALA A 5 -10.17 -5.62 2.34
N LEU A 6 -10.03 -6.93 2.50
CA LEU A 6 -8.75 -7.57 2.79
C LEU A 6 -7.72 -7.35 1.68
N PHE A 7 -8.13 -7.40 0.43
CA PHE A 7 -7.25 -7.09 -0.70
C PHE A 7 -6.66 -5.70 -0.56
N GLY A 8 -7.51 -4.69 -0.36
CA GLY A 8 -7.05 -3.31 -0.24
C GLY A 8 -6.15 -3.07 0.96
N ILE A 9 -6.51 -3.61 2.12
CA ILE A 9 -5.71 -3.50 3.34
C ILE A 9 -4.34 -4.15 3.13
N SER A 10 -4.31 -5.35 2.55
CA SER A 10 -3.05 -6.06 2.26
C SER A 10 -2.15 -5.26 1.34
N GLU A 11 -2.72 -4.66 0.28
CA GLU A 11 -1.96 -3.82 -0.64
C GLU A 11 -1.32 -2.62 0.06
N LEU A 12 -2.08 -1.94 0.91
CA LEU A 12 -1.56 -0.78 1.64
C LEU A 12 -0.49 -1.17 2.67
N LEU A 13 -0.66 -2.32 3.34
CA LEU A 13 0.33 -2.81 4.30
C LEU A 13 1.63 -3.20 3.60
N VAL A 14 1.55 -3.94 2.50
CA VAL A 14 2.73 -4.31 1.70
C VAL A 14 3.45 -3.06 1.20
N ASN A 15 2.70 -2.09 0.68
CA ASN A 15 3.28 -0.83 0.23
C ASN A 15 4.00 -0.10 1.38
N GLY A 16 3.41 -0.07 2.55
CA GLY A 16 4.02 0.55 3.74
C GLY A 16 5.32 -0.12 4.14
N VAL A 17 5.36 -1.45 4.13
CA VAL A 17 6.57 -2.20 4.47
C VAL A 17 7.63 -2.07 3.38
N GLU A 18 7.30 -2.45 2.16
CA GLU A 18 8.31 -2.59 1.10
C GLU A 18 8.72 -1.25 0.49
N HIS A 19 7.75 -0.45 0.08
CA HIS A 19 8.03 0.83 -0.57
C HIS A 19 8.29 1.94 0.44
N GLY A 20 7.57 1.94 1.56
CA GLY A 20 7.76 2.90 2.63
C GLY A 20 9.01 2.61 3.45
N ASN A 21 8.92 1.67 4.37
CA ASN A 21 9.99 1.42 5.35
C ASN A 21 11.28 0.93 4.74
N LEU A 22 11.21 0.04 3.76
CA LEU A 22 12.38 -0.56 3.14
C LEU A 22 12.91 0.25 1.94
N GLY A 23 12.16 1.23 1.49
CA GLY A 23 12.59 2.09 0.40
C GLY A 23 12.75 1.40 -0.94
N LEU A 24 12.06 0.27 -1.14
CA LEU A 24 12.08 -0.47 -2.39
C LEU A 24 11.18 0.23 -3.40
N SER A 25 11.72 0.66 -4.53
CA SER A 25 10.90 1.28 -5.57
C SER A 25 10.08 0.23 -6.32
N TYR A 26 9.02 0.67 -7.01
CA TYR A 26 8.21 -0.22 -7.84
C TYR A 26 9.04 -0.82 -8.97
N GLU A 27 9.94 -0.02 -9.56
CA GLU A 27 10.83 -0.49 -10.61
C GLU A 27 11.80 -1.57 -10.10
N GLU A 28 12.42 -1.33 -8.94
CA GLU A 28 13.29 -2.31 -8.31
C GLU A 28 12.54 -3.60 -8.01
N LYS A 29 11.32 -3.51 -7.47
CA LYS A 29 10.52 -4.68 -7.17
C LYS A 29 10.21 -5.48 -8.45
N SER A 30 9.86 -4.80 -9.54
CA SER A 30 9.60 -5.47 -10.83
C SER A 30 10.82 -6.21 -11.34
N GLN A 31 12.00 -5.58 -11.29
CA GLN A 31 13.24 -6.24 -11.71
C GLN A 31 13.60 -7.43 -10.83
N LEU A 32 13.45 -7.28 -9.53
CA LEU A 32 13.73 -8.37 -8.57
C LEU A 32 12.76 -9.53 -8.76
N ALA A 33 11.49 -9.26 -9.03
CA ALA A 33 10.49 -10.30 -9.27
C ALA A 33 10.81 -11.10 -10.54
N LEU A 34 11.26 -10.42 -11.61
CA LEU A 34 11.65 -11.08 -12.84
C LEU A 34 12.82 -12.06 -12.63
N ASN A 35 13.72 -11.75 -11.70
CA ASN A 35 14.90 -12.56 -11.39
C ASN A 35 14.69 -13.50 -10.20
N ASN A 36 13.48 -13.61 -9.67
CA ASN A 36 13.16 -14.38 -8.47
C ASN A 36 13.97 -13.96 -7.22
N CYS A 37 14.37 -12.69 -7.15
CA CYS A 37 15.19 -12.15 -6.06
C CYS A 37 14.43 -11.21 -5.13
N TRP A 38 13.15 -11.00 -5.37
CA TRP A 38 12.33 -10.07 -4.58
C TRP A 38 12.30 -10.42 -3.09
N LYS A 39 11.97 -11.65 -2.76
CA LYS A 39 11.88 -12.08 -1.36
C LYS A 39 13.22 -11.97 -0.63
N SER A 40 14.30 -12.38 -1.29
CA SER A 40 15.65 -12.29 -0.74
C SER A 40 16.03 -10.83 -0.42
N GLU A 41 15.70 -9.92 -1.32
CA GLU A 41 16.00 -8.50 -1.12
C GLU A 41 15.17 -7.89 -0.01
N VAL A 42 13.88 -8.24 0.09
CA VAL A 42 13.02 -7.80 1.20
C VAL A 42 13.60 -8.29 2.53
N ASP A 43 14.00 -9.57 2.61
CA ASP A 43 14.59 -10.15 3.82
C ASP A 43 15.91 -9.44 4.17
N ARG A 44 16.74 -9.16 3.18
CA ARG A 44 18.02 -8.45 3.38
C ARG A 44 17.80 -7.05 3.94
N ARG A 45 16.90 -6.29 3.33
CA ARG A 45 16.59 -4.92 3.78
C ARG A 45 15.95 -4.92 5.16
N SER A 46 15.08 -5.89 5.43
CA SER A 46 14.42 -6.02 6.75
C SER A 46 15.42 -6.29 7.87
N ALA A 47 16.48 -7.01 7.58
CA ALA A 47 17.52 -7.34 8.55
C ALA A 47 18.55 -6.22 8.76
N HIS A 48 18.55 -5.20 7.89
CA HIS A 48 19.49 -4.08 8.01
C HIS A 48 19.23 -3.30 9.31
N PRO A 49 20.29 -2.92 10.07
CA PRO A 49 20.10 -2.22 11.34
C PRO A 49 19.26 -0.96 11.25
N ASP A 50 19.33 -0.21 10.16
CA ASP A 50 18.56 1.01 9.95
C ASP A 50 17.06 0.74 9.83
N ASN A 51 16.67 -0.49 9.51
CA ASN A 51 15.29 -0.86 9.27
C ASN A 51 14.66 -1.71 10.36
N LEU A 52 15.47 -2.29 11.25
CA LEU A 52 14.98 -3.24 12.27
C LEU A 52 13.90 -2.66 13.19
N GLY A 53 13.95 -1.38 13.50
CA GLY A 53 12.98 -0.73 14.38
C GLY A 53 11.79 -0.11 13.67
N LYS A 54 11.78 -0.12 12.35
CA LYS A 54 10.71 0.51 11.58
C LYS A 54 9.44 -0.31 11.61
N ARG A 55 8.31 0.35 11.72
CA ARG A 55 6.99 -0.27 11.81
C ARG A 55 6.03 0.35 10.81
N VAL A 56 5.04 -0.43 10.43
CA VAL A 56 3.84 0.07 9.78
C VAL A 56 2.73 0.04 10.83
N ARG A 57 2.05 1.15 11.01
CA ARG A 57 0.96 1.27 11.98
C ARG A 57 -0.36 1.31 11.25
N LEU A 58 -1.22 0.37 11.58
CA LEU A 58 -2.59 0.32 11.10
C LEU A 58 -3.52 0.71 12.24
N SER A 59 -4.37 1.69 12.00
CA SER A 59 -5.48 1.99 12.89
C SER A 59 -6.76 2.11 12.09
N PHE A 60 -7.88 1.83 12.75
CA PHE A 60 -9.17 2.01 12.11
C PHE A 60 -10.17 2.58 13.10
N ARG A 61 -11.13 3.29 12.54
CA ARG A 61 -12.23 3.87 13.30
C ARG A 61 -13.55 3.52 12.61
N ARG A 62 -14.42 2.88 13.36
CA ARG A 62 -15.77 2.59 12.88
C ARG A 62 -16.68 3.77 13.18
N GLU A 63 -17.29 4.30 12.15
CA GLU A 63 -18.30 5.35 12.24
C GLU A 63 -19.65 4.80 11.74
N SER A 64 -20.74 5.57 11.92
CA SER A 64 -22.07 5.09 11.56
C SER A 64 -22.23 4.80 10.06
N HIS A 65 -21.47 5.49 9.20
CA HIS A 65 -21.61 5.40 7.76
C HIS A 65 -20.38 4.87 7.04
N GLN A 66 -19.28 4.67 7.75
CA GLN A 66 -18.03 4.21 7.14
C GLN A 66 -17.04 3.70 8.17
N ILE A 67 -16.07 2.96 7.69
CA ILE A 67 -14.88 2.61 8.46
C ILE A 67 -13.72 3.38 7.83
N THR A 68 -12.98 4.11 8.66
CA THR A 68 -11.77 4.83 8.22
C THR A 68 -10.55 4.07 8.66
N LEU A 69 -9.68 3.76 7.71
CA LEU A 69 -8.41 3.09 7.94
C LEU A 69 -7.27 4.10 7.78
N ARG A 70 -6.31 4.04 8.69
CA ARG A 70 -5.09 4.85 8.62
C ARG A 70 -3.90 3.91 8.68
N ILE A 71 -3.01 4.04 7.70
CA ILE A 71 -1.80 3.23 7.60
C ILE A 71 -0.62 4.18 7.47
N ALA A 72 0.26 4.15 8.46
CA ALA A 72 1.43 5.01 8.52
C ALA A 72 2.70 4.16 8.45
N ASP A 73 3.63 4.54 7.60
CA ASP A 73 4.97 3.97 7.56
C ASP A 73 6.02 5.02 7.93
N GLU A 74 7.26 4.60 8.06
CA GLU A 74 8.37 5.47 8.45
C GLU A 74 9.27 5.83 7.27
N GLY A 75 8.77 5.68 6.05
CA GLY A 75 9.49 6.02 4.84
C GLY A 75 9.44 7.51 4.51
N ARG A 76 10.07 7.84 3.39
CA ARG A 76 10.16 9.22 2.90
C ARG A 76 8.95 9.65 2.07
N GLY A 77 7.98 8.75 1.90
CA GLY A 77 6.84 9.00 1.04
C GLY A 77 7.13 8.75 -0.43
N PHE A 78 6.20 9.08 -1.27
CA PHE A 78 6.31 8.89 -2.72
C PHE A 78 5.30 9.78 -3.46
N ALA A 79 5.41 9.84 -4.76
CA ALA A 79 4.50 10.61 -5.61
C ALA A 79 3.16 9.87 -5.78
N TRP A 80 2.42 9.76 -4.71
CA TRP A 80 1.22 8.92 -4.61
C TRP A 80 0.11 9.29 -5.58
N ARG A 81 0.02 10.56 -5.97
CA ARG A 81 -1.00 11.01 -6.92
C ARG A 81 -0.89 10.30 -8.26
N ASN A 82 0.33 9.89 -8.64
CA ASN A 82 0.58 9.17 -9.89
C ASN A 82 0.07 7.73 -9.86
N TYR A 83 -0.27 7.21 -8.68
CA TYR A 83 -0.65 5.80 -8.49
C TYR A 83 -2.13 5.62 -8.14
N LEU A 84 -2.89 6.70 -8.01
CA LEU A 84 -4.33 6.63 -7.67
C LEU A 84 -5.18 6.08 -8.81
N GLU A 85 -4.72 6.18 -10.04
CA GLU A 85 -5.42 5.71 -11.23
C GLU A 85 -4.54 4.76 -12.03
N LEU A 86 -5.20 3.84 -12.75
CA LEU A 86 -4.48 2.94 -13.66
C LEU A 86 -3.91 3.75 -14.82
N ASP A 87 -2.61 3.63 -15.05
CA ASP A 87 -1.92 4.30 -16.13
C ASP A 87 -1.65 3.29 -17.24
N PRO A 88 -2.20 3.48 -18.45
CA PRO A 88 -1.96 2.58 -19.58
C PRO A 88 -0.47 2.41 -19.92
N ARG A 89 0.36 3.42 -19.63
CA ARG A 89 1.81 3.35 -19.87
C ARG A 89 2.50 2.35 -18.96
N ARG A 90 1.85 1.98 -17.84
CA ARG A 90 2.35 0.98 -16.88
C ARG A 90 1.59 -0.34 -16.94
N ALA A 91 0.75 -0.54 -17.96
CA ALA A 91 -0.10 -1.72 -18.07
C ALA A 91 0.70 -3.04 -18.13
N SER A 92 1.92 -3.00 -18.66
CA SER A 92 2.80 -4.17 -18.74
C SER A 92 3.66 -4.39 -17.49
N GLU A 93 3.65 -3.45 -16.56
CA GLU A 93 4.43 -3.57 -15.32
C GLU A 93 3.68 -4.42 -14.29
N PRO A 94 4.35 -5.39 -13.65
CA PRO A 94 3.70 -6.26 -12.67
C PRO A 94 3.38 -5.56 -11.35
N ASN A 95 4.00 -4.43 -11.08
CA ASN A 95 3.84 -3.68 -9.83
C ASN A 95 3.42 -2.23 -10.10
N GLY A 96 3.00 -1.51 -9.06
CA GLY A 96 2.60 -0.11 -9.16
C GLY A 96 1.12 0.10 -9.47
N ARG A 97 0.31 -0.98 -9.50
CA ARG A 97 -1.13 -0.90 -9.75
C ARG A 97 -2.00 -1.17 -8.53
N GLY A 98 -1.38 -1.61 -7.42
CA GLY A 98 -2.11 -2.04 -6.23
C GLY A 98 -2.97 -0.94 -5.61
N ILE A 99 -2.48 0.30 -5.56
CA ILE A 99 -3.24 1.44 -5.02
C ILE A 99 -4.47 1.73 -5.88
N ALA A 100 -4.31 1.81 -7.20
CA ALA A 100 -5.41 2.08 -8.10
C ALA A 100 -6.46 0.97 -8.07
N LEU A 101 -6.04 -0.29 -8.04
CA LEU A 101 -6.94 -1.43 -7.92
C LEU A 101 -7.66 -1.44 -6.58
N SER A 102 -6.97 -1.11 -5.50
CA SER A 102 -7.58 -1.00 -4.16
C SER A 102 -8.64 0.10 -4.12
N ARG A 103 -8.35 1.23 -4.75
CA ARG A 103 -9.31 2.33 -4.88
C ARG A 103 -10.57 1.90 -5.63
N MET A 104 -10.41 1.11 -6.68
CA MET A 104 -11.53 0.63 -7.50
C MET A 104 -12.34 -0.47 -6.83
N LEU A 105 -11.67 -1.40 -6.15
CA LEU A 105 -12.26 -2.66 -5.72
C LEU A 105 -12.56 -2.72 -4.22
N SER A 106 -11.79 -2.00 -3.40
CA SER A 106 -11.80 -2.17 -1.95
C SER A 106 -12.33 -0.98 -1.19
N PHE A 107 -11.97 0.23 -1.61
CA PHE A 107 -12.21 1.45 -0.84
C PHE A 107 -13.20 2.37 -1.52
N SER A 108 -14.02 3.05 -0.69
CA SER A 108 -14.86 4.15 -1.17
C SER A 108 -14.03 5.38 -1.49
N SER A 109 -12.94 5.59 -0.75
CA SER A 109 -11.98 6.64 -1.01
C SER A 109 -10.61 6.21 -0.49
N ILE A 110 -9.57 6.76 -1.09
CA ILE A 110 -8.19 6.63 -0.62
C ILE A 110 -7.43 7.90 -0.98
N HIS A 111 -6.66 8.39 -0.03
CA HIS A 111 -5.69 9.46 -0.27
C HIS A 111 -4.50 9.27 0.65
N TYR A 112 -3.41 9.94 0.32
CA TYR A 112 -2.24 9.99 1.17
C TYR A 112 -2.09 11.40 1.72
N GLU A 113 -1.55 11.51 2.92
CA GLU A 113 -1.27 12.79 3.56
C GLU A 113 0.23 13.07 3.58
N GLY A 114 0.58 14.36 3.65
CA GLY A 114 1.96 14.79 3.72
C GLY A 114 2.75 14.34 2.49
N CYS A 115 3.90 13.73 2.72
CA CYS A 115 4.80 13.29 1.66
C CYS A 115 4.43 11.93 1.06
N GLY A 116 3.38 11.27 1.55
CA GLY A 116 2.95 9.98 1.02
C GLY A 116 3.32 8.79 1.91
N ASN A 117 3.66 9.01 3.16
CA ASN A 117 3.92 7.96 4.14
C ASN A 117 2.75 7.70 5.09
N PHE A 118 1.61 8.29 4.80
CA PHE A 118 0.40 8.15 5.60
C PHE A 118 -0.80 8.03 4.67
N ALA A 119 -1.39 6.84 4.65
CA ALA A 119 -2.57 6.56 3.82
C ALA A 119 -3.84 6.63 4.66
N VAL A 120 -4.87 7.24 4.09
CA VAL A 120 -6.23 7.25 4.68
C VAL A 120 -7.19 6.67 3.66
N ALA A 121 -7.85 5.59 4.05
CA ALA A 121 -8.82 4.92 3.19
C ALA A 121 -10.15 4.75 3.93
N THR A 122 -11.24 4.79 3.20
CA THR A 122 -12.57 4.57 3.77
C THR A 122 -13.23 3.38 3.12
N ILE A 123 -13.97 2.62 3.91
CA ILE A 123 -14.78 1.49 3.46
C ILE A 123 -16.22 1.81 3.85
N ALA A 124 -17.12 1.75 2.88
CA ALA A 124 -18.54 1.86 3.17
C ALA A 124 -18.99 0.62 3.97
N PRO A 125 -19.77 0.78 5.04
CA PRO A 125 -20.28 -0.38 5.75
C PRO A 125 -21.13 -1.22 4.83
N LEU A 126 -21.04 -2.55 4.98
CA LEU A 126 -21.95 -3.45 4.33
C LEU A 126 -23.37 -3.12 4.83
N ASN A 127 -24.22 -2.72 3.93
CA ASN A 127 -25.64 -2.64 4.25
C ASN A 127 -26.11 -4.06 4.53
N CYS A 128 -26.27 -4.39 5.80
CA CYS A 128 -26.99 -5.58 6.19
C CYS A 128 -28.46 -5.32 5.86
N GLN A 129 -28.86 -5.80 4.71
CA GLN A 129 -30.29 -5.92 4.41
C GLN A 129 -30.78 -7.27 4.85
#